data_18cea75e97a81e1e3844db106e42c882
#
_entry.id   18cea75e97a81e1e3844db106e42c882
#
_cell.length_a   1.000
_cell.length_b   1.000
_cell.length_c   1.000
_cell.angle_alpha   90.00
_cell.angle_beta   90.00
_cell.angle_gamma   90.00
#
_symmetry.space_group_name_H-M   'P 1'
#
loop_
_entity.id
_entity.type
_entity.pdbx_description
1 polymer ?
#
loop_
_entity_poly.entity_id
_entity_poly.type
_entity_poly.pdbx_seq_one_letter_code
_entity_poly.pdbx_strand_id
1 'polypeptide(L)'
;MIIVDLNQIMISNLMVQINGRNAAELSEDLVRHMVLNSLRAHNKRFRKEYGEMIIACDSGNVWRRKVFPNYKAGRKKVRDKSGHDWTAIFEIMSNIKAELKEHMPYKVIEIDTAEADDIIGALVKKYHDQKILILSGDKDFIQLHTNNVKQYNPVLNKFVGKGETPSIYIKEHILKGDRSDGIPNVLSDDDVFVEGRRQRPLTKKKIESWVNEIVMTFTEEEQKNYDRNRQLIDLSCIPPELEAKIYNEFDEVKVAHRSKILNYFITQRLKTLIEVIDEF
;
A
#
# COMPACT_ATOMS: atom_id res chain seq x y z
N MET A 1 10.59 -7.69 10.93
CA MET A 1 10.27 -8.05 9.52
C MET A 1 10.24 -6.81 8.63
N ILE A 2 10.46 -6.97 7.33
CA ILE A 2 10.28 -5.92 6.30
C ILE A 2 8.98 -6.23 5.58
N ILE A 3 8.01 -5.30 5.54
CA ILE A 3 6.75 -5.51 4.83
C ILE A 3 6.68 -4.53 3.66
N VAL A 4 6.53 -5.06 2.46
CA VAL A 4 6.58 -4.32 1.20
C VAL A 4 5.17 -4.14 0.65
N ASP A 5 4.79 -2.90 0.36
CA ASP A 5 3.67 -2.57 -0.51
C ASP A 5 4.12 -2.79 -1.96
N LEU A 6 3.74 -3.96 -2.52
CA LEU A 6 4.21 -4.36 -3.85
C LEU A 6 3.72 -3.42 -4.94
N ASN A 7 2.46 -3.01 -4.87
CA ASN A 7 1.87 -2.17 -5.91
C ASN A 7 2.58 -0.84 -6.01
N GLN A 8 2.96 -0.23 -4.89
CA GLN A 8 3.71 1.01 -4.92
C GLN A 8 5.10 0.81 -5.54
N ILE A 9 5.81 -0.27 -5.20
CA ILE A 9 7.11 -0.56 -5.81
C ILE A 9 6.97 -0.79 -7.32
N MET A 10 6.00 -1.60 -7.74
CA MET A 10 5.78 -1.87 -9.17
C MET A 10 5.41 -0.60 -9.95
N ILE A 11 4.40 0.15 -9.48
CA ILE A 11 3.94 1.38 -10.14
C ILE A 11 5.07 2.42 -10.21
N SER A 12 5.84 2.61 -9.13
CA SER A 12 6.91 3.61 -9.14
C SER A 12 8.02 3.27 -10.13
N ASN A 13 8.43 2.00 -10.22
CA ASN A 13 9.43 1.56 -11.19
C ASN A 13 8.91 1.68 -12.63
N LEU A 14 7.65 1.31 -12.85
CA LEU A 14 6.98 1.41 -14.14
C LEU A 14 6.85 2.88 -14.60
N MET A 15 6.47 3.80 -13.72
CA MET A 15 6.38 5.22 -14.05
C MET A 15 7.74 5.85 -14.40
N VAL A 16 8.82 5.40 -13.78
CA VAL A 16 10.18 5.81 -14.18
C VAL A 16 10.46 5.39 -15.62
N GLN A 17 10.06 4.19 -16.03
CA GLN A 17 10.24 3.72 -17.40
C GLN A 17 9.38 4.51 -18.41
N ILE A 18 8.10 4.71 -18.08
CA ILE A 18 7.17 5.44 -18.97
C ILE A 18 7.61 6.89 -19.17
N ASN A 19 8.01 7.59 -18.12
CA ASN A 19 8.43 8.99 -18.19
C ASN A 19 9.80 9.19 -18.89
N GLY A 20 10.63 8.15 -18.95
CA GLY A 20 11.96 8.19 -19.56
C GLY A 20 12.01 7.84 -21.06
N ARG A 21 10.91 7.34 -21.63
CA ARG A 21 10.85 6.86 -23.03
C ARG A 21 9.47 7.13 -23.62
N ASN A 22 9.37 7.12 -24.99
CA ASN A 22 8.06 7.10 -25.65
C ASN A 22 7.24 5.92 -25.12
N ALA A 23 6.04 6.19 -24.62
CA ALA A 23 5.13 5.23 -23.97
C ALA A 23 4.78 3.98 -24.82
N ALA A 24 5.23 3.91 -26.07
CA ALA A 24 4.98 2.84 -27.03
C ALA A 24 5.78 1.54 -26.76
N GLU A 25 6.77 1.53 -25.85
CA GLU A 25 7.64 0.37 -25.63
C GLU A 25 7.77 0.03 -24.14
N LEU A 26 6.64 -0.29 -23.50
CA LEU A 26 6.67 -0.84 -22.15
C LEU A 26 7.23 -2.27 -22.19
N SER A 27 8.46 -2.46 -21.71
CA SER A 27 9.10 -3.77 -21.67
C SER A 27 8.86 -4.45 -20.30
N GLU A 28 8.13 -5.56 -20.31
CA GLU A 28 7.92 -6.39 -19.13
C GLU A 28 9.25 -6.83 -18.50
N ASP A 29 10.23 -7.24 -19.33
CA ASP A 29 11.54 -7.68 -18.86
C ASP A 29 12.29 -6.57 -18.11
N LEU A 30 12.18 -5.32 -18.59
CA LEU A 30 12.81 -4.19 -17.89
C LEU A 30 12.09 -3.87 -16.60
N VAL A 31 10.75 -3.86 -16.58
CA VAL A 31 9.97 -3.64 -15.33
C VAL A 31 10.30 -4.74 -14.31
N ARG A 32 10.32 -6.00 -14.75
CA ARG A 32 10.71 -7.16 -13.92
C ARG A 32 12.08 -6.96 -13.31
N HIS A 33 13.07 -6.62 -14.12
CA HIS A 33 14.43 -6.37 -13.65
C HIS A 33 14.47 -5.23 -12.62
N MET A 34 13.78 -4.13 -12.88
CA MET A 34 13.75 -2.97 -11.97
C MET A 34 13.08 -3.32 -10.63
N VAL A 35 11.95 -4.02 -10.65
CA VAL A 35 11.24 -4.47 -9.44
C VAL A 35 12.11 -5.40 -8.61
N LEU A 36 12.67 -6.45 -9.23
CA LEU A 36 13.56 -7.40 -8.55
C LEU A 36 14.78 -6.71 -7.96
N ASN A 37 15.43 -5.82 -8.71
CA ASN A 37 16.58 -5.07 -8.22
C ASN A 37 16.21 -4.13 -7.07
N SER A 38 15.03 -3.52 -7.10
CA SER A 38 14.52 -2.69 -6.01
C SER A 38 14.30 -3.53 -4.74
N LEU A 39 13.62 -4.67 -4.85
CA LEU A 39 13.42 -5.59 -3.72
C LEU A 39 14.76 -6.06 -3.13
N ARG A 40 15.70 -6.50 -3.98
CA ARG A 40 17.03 -6.90 -3.58
C ARG A 40 17.77 -5.81 -2.82
N ALA A 41 17.80 -4.59 -3.37
CA ALA A 41 18.51 -3.47 -2.77
C ALA A 41 17.98 -3.14 -1.36
N HIS A 42 16.66 -3.16 -1.18
CA HIS A 42 16.04 -2.94 0.12
C HIS A 42 16.25 -4.12 1.07
N ASN A 43 16.19 -5.37 0.58
CA ASN A 43 16.49 -6.56 1.36
C ASN A 43 17.94 -6.51 1.89
N LYS A 44 18.92 -6.29 1.00
CA LYS A 44 20.34 -6.14 1.38
C LYS A 44 20.54 -5.06 2.45
N ARG A 45 19.85 -3.90 2.29
CA ARG A 45 20.02 -2.75 3.18
C ARG A 45 19.44 -2.98 4.56
N PHE A 46 18.28 -3.62 4.66
CA PHE A 46 17.49 -3.61 5.89
C PHE A 46 17.36 -4.97 6.59
N ARG A 47 17.64 -6.08 5.90
CA ARG A 47 17.45 -7.43 6.44
C ARG A 47 18.19 -7.68 7.75
N LYS A 48 19.40 -7.12 7.90
CA LYS A 48 20.18 -7.30 9.14
C LYS A 48 19.49 -6.71 10.36
N GLU A 49 18.74 -5.63 10.22
CA GLU A 49 18.06 -4.96 11.32
C GLU A 49 16.64 -5.47 11.54
N TYR A 50 15.91 -5.75 10.44
CA TYR A 50 14.47 -6.04 10.50
C TYR A 50 14.14 -7.51 10.20
N GLY A 51 15.05 -8.27 9.62
CA GLY A 51 14.81 -9.68 9.27
C GLY A 51 14.20 -9.88 7.89
N GLU A 52 13.33 -10.89 7.75
CA GLU A 52 12.80 -11.33 6.46
C GLU A 52 11.85 -10.34 5.81
N MET A 53 11.83 -10.39 4.47
CA MET A 53 10.95 -9.58 3.64
C MET A 53 9.66 -10.33 3.33
N ILE A 54 8.55 -9.60 3.47
CA ILE A 54 7.18 -10.04 3.20
C ILE A 54 6.60 -9.10 2.17
N ILE A 55 5.94 -9.63 1.16
CA ILE A 55 5.34 -8.89 0.07
C ILE A 55 3.83 -8.86 0.26
N ALA A 56 3.25 -7.69 0.50
CA ALA A 56 1.82 -7.47 0.58
C ALA A 56 1.28 -7.04 -0.79
N CYS A 57 0.22 -7.70 -1.26
CA CYS A 57 -0.37 -7.49 -2.57
C CYS A 57 -1.85 -7.12 -2.46
N ASP A 58 -2.28 -6.15 -3.28
CA ASP A 58 -3.70 -5.84 -3.43
C ASP A 58 -4.45 -6.95 -4.14
N SER A 59 -5.70 -7.18 -3.75
CA SER A 59 -6.66 -7.97 -4.52
C SER A 59 -7.50 -7.09 -5.46
N GLY A 60 -8.16 -7.73 -6.43
CA GLY A 60 -9.05 -7.04 -7.38
C GLY A 60 -10.34 -6.50 -6.74
N ASN A 61 -10.86 -7.19 -5.74
CA ASN A 61 -12.01 -6.79 -4.95
C ASN A 61 -11.56 -6.23 -3.61
N VAL A 62 -12.22 -5.17 -3.14
CA VAL A 62 -11.87 -4.59 -1.85
C VAL A 62 -13.11 -4.45 -0.97
N TRP A 63 -13.01 -4.87 0.28
CA TRP A 63 -14.13 -4.85 1.23
C TRP A 63 -14.67 -3.43 1.46
N ARG A 64 -13.83 -2.42 1.34
CA ARG A 64 -14.21 -1.00 1.49
C ARG A 64 -15.28 -0.56 0.50
N ARG A 65 -15.36 -1.17 -0.69
CA ARG A 65 -16.44 -0.88 -1.66
C ARG A 65 -17.81 -1.38 -1.21
N LYS A 66 -17.87 -2.39 -0.34
CA LYS A 66 -19.13 -2.83 0.25
C LYS A 66 -19.66 -1.83 1.27
N VAL A 67 -18.73 -1.15 1.98
CA VAL A 67 -19.05 -0.09 2.95
C VAL A 67 -19.38 1.23 2.24
N PHE A 68 -18.57 1.57 1.23
CA PHE A 68 -18.67 2.82 0.50
C PHE A 68 -18.51 2.57 -1.02
N PRO A 69 -19.63 2.49 -1.79
CA PRO A 69 -19.57 2.18 -3.22
C PRO A 69 -18.73 3.14 -4.05
N ASN A 70 -18.59 4.40 -3.60
CA ASN A 70 -17.80 5.44 -4.27
C ASN A 70 -16.29 5.32 -3.99
N TYR A 71 -15.87 4.36 -3.16
CA TYR A 71 -14.46 4.13 -2.84
C TYR A 71 -13.63 3.87 -4.10
N LYS A 72 -12.62 4.72 -4.31
CA LYS A 72 -11.71 4.67 -5.48
C LYS A 72 -12.42 4.76 -6.86
N ALA A 73 -13.69 5.19 -6.91
CA ALA A 73 -14.45 5.28 -8.17
C ALA A 73 -13.81 6.25 -9.18
N GLY A 74 -13.19 7.32 -8.71
CA GLY A 74 -12.52 8.32 -9.56
C GLY A 74 -11.24 7.82 -10.27
N ARG A 75 -10.61 6.74 -9.76
CA ARG A 75 -9.33 6.25 -10.28
C ARG A 75 -9.42 5.79 -11.74
N LYS A 76 -10.54 5.17 -12.15
CA LYS A 76 -10.76 4.77 -13.55
C LYS A 76 -10.71 5.98 -14.48
N LYS A 77 -11.44 7.04 -14.16
CA LYS A 77 -11.49 8.28 -14.96
C LYS A 77 -10.11 8.94 -15.09
N VAL A 78 -9.28 8.87 -14.03
CA VAL A 78 -7.91 9.39 -14.06
C VAL A 78 -7.02 8.53 -14.97
N ARG A 79 -7.12 7.21 -14.88
CA ARG A 79 -6.38 6.28 -15.74
C ARG A 79 -6.75 6.47 -17.22
N ASP A 80 -8.04 6.54 -17.54
CA ASP A 80 -8.52 6.72 -18.90
C ASP A 80 -7.99 8.02 -19.54
N LYS A 81 -7.75 9.06 -18.72
CA LYS A 81 -7.18 10.34 -19.16
C LYS A 81 -5.66 10.37 -19.26
N SER A 82 -4.96 9.39 -18.68
CA SER A 82 -3.49 9.39 -18.61
C SER A 82 -2.81 9.07 -19.95
N GLY A 83 -3.54 8.49 -20.91
CA GLY A 83 -2.99 8.06 -22.20
C GLY A 83 -2.13 6.79 -22.13
N HIS A 84 -2.06 6.13 -20.96
CA HIS A 84 -1.31 4.88 -20.79
C HIS A 84 -2.20 3.66 -21.03
N ASP A 85 -1.62 2.58 -21.58
CA ASP A 85 -2.29 1.28 -21.67
C ASP A 85 -2.30 0.58 -20.30
N TRP A 86 -3.31 0.89 -19.47
CA TRP A 86 -3.46 0.31 -18.15
C TRP A 86 -3.78 -1.17 -18.17
N THR A 87 -4.28 -1.72 -19.27
CA THR A 87 -4.52 -3.16 -19.43
C THR A 87 -3.19 -3.89 -19.47
N ALA A 88 -2.28 -3.45 -20.36
CA ALA A 88 -0.93 -4.00 -20.44
C ALA A 88 -0.15 -3.81 -19.13
N ILE A 89 -0.29 -2.64 -18.48
CA ILE A 89 0.34 -2.35 -17.19
C ILE A 89 -0.09 -3.37 -16.13
N PHE A 90 -1.39 -3.62 -15.99
CA PHE A 90 -1.91 -4.57 -15.00
C PHE A 90 -1.54 -6.02 -15.33
N GLU A 91 -1.45 -6.38 -16.60
CA GLU A 91 -0.96 -7.69 -17.03
C GLU A 91 0.49 -7.91 -16.59
N ILE A 92 1.39 -6.97 -16.88
CA ILE A 92 2.79 -7.01 -16.43
C ILE A 92 2.88 -7.13 -14.91
N MET A 93 2.11 -6.32 -14.16
CA MET A 93 2.10 -6.37 -12.70
C MET A 93 1.63 -7.74 -12.19
N SER A 94 0.61 -8.33 -12.82
CA SER A 94 0.09 -9.64 -12.48
C SER A 94 1.12 -10.75 -12.73
N ASN A 95 1.82 -10.69 -13.87
CA ASN A 95 2.87 -11.65 -14.22
C ASN A 95 4.03 -11.58 -13.20
N ILE A 96 4.53 -10.40 -12.90
CA ILE A 96 5.62 -10.21 -11.92
C ILE A 96 5.19 -10.72 -10.54
N LYS A 97 3.96 -10.44 -10.10
CA LYS A 97 3.44 -10.96 -8.82
C LYS A 97 3.42 -12.48 -8.78
N ALA A 98 2.95 -13.13 -9.85
CA ALA A 98 2.94 -14.59 -9.97
C ALA A 98 4.36 -15.17 -9.92
N GLU A 99 5.31 -14.56 -10.62
CA GLU A 99 6.72 -14.94 -10.61
C GLU A 99 7.35 -14.81 -9.22
N LEU A 100 7.04 -13.73 -8.48
CA LEU A 100 7.49 -13.56 -7.10
C LEU A 100 6.97 -14.68 -6.20
N LYS A 101 5.70 -15.06 -6.31
CA LYS A 101 5.11 -16.17 -5.55
C LYS A 101 5.78 -17.52 -5.84
N GLU A 102 6.08 -17.77 -7.10
CA GLU A 102 6.56 -19.09 -7.54
C GLU A 102 8.06 -19.27 -7.33
N HIS A 103 8.85 -18.22 -7.52
CA HIS A 103 10.30 -18.36 -7.66
C HIS A 103 11.11 -17.66 -6.59
N MET A 104 10.55 -16.64 -5.87
CA MET A 104 11.33 -15.84 -4.95
C MET A 104 11.20 -16.32 -3.49
N PRO A 105 12.25 -16.15 -2.67
CA PRO A 105 12.27 -16.64 -1.29
C PRO A 105 11.58 -15.65 -0.34
N TYR A 106 10.42 -15.13 -0.75
CA TYR A 106 9.62 -14.18 0.02
C TYR A 106 8.24 -14.75 0.30
N LYS A 107 7.69 -14.42 1.47
CA LYS A 107 6.26 -14.62 1.71
C LYS A 107 5.50 -13.57 0.89
N VAL A 108 4.76 -14.01 -0.13
CA VAL A 108 3.92 -13.15 -0.95
C VAL A 108 2.47 -13.40 -0.57
N ILE A 109 1.84 -12.39 0.04
CA ILE A 109 0.51 -12.49 0.63
C ILE A 109 -0.47 -11.69 -0.23
N GLU A 110 -1.52 -12.36 -0.67
CA GLU A 110 -2.64 -11.77 -1.39
C GLU A 110 -3.93 -12.44 -0.91
N ILE A 111 -4.84 -11.67 -0.37
CA ILE A 111 -6.11 -12.16 0.18
C ILE A 111 -7.25 -11.53 -0.60
N ASP A 112 -8.21 -12.36 -1.05
CA ASP A 112 -9.42 -11.81 -1.66
C ASP A 112 -10.10 -10.83 -0.72
N THR A 113 -10.54 -9.72 -1.28
CA THR A 113 -11.13 -8.57 -0.60
C THR A 113 -10.18 -7.68 0.21
N ALA A 114 -8.91 -8.05 0.40
CA ALA A 114 -7.92 -7.22 1.08
C ALA A 114 -7.14 -6.30 0.11
N GLU A 115 -6.75 -5.15 0.61
CA GLU A 115 -5.69 -4.32 0.03
C GLU A 115 -4.35 -4.62 0.73
N ALA A 116 -3.24 -4.25 0.11
CA ALA A 116 -1.92 -4.34 0.74
C ALA A 116 -1.90 -3.63 2.11
N ASP A 117 -2.64 -2.52 2.23
CA ASP A 117 -2.78 -1.75 3.47
C ASP A 117 -3.38 -2.58 4.60
N ASP A 118 -4.39 -3.43 4.30
CA ASP A 118 -5.01 -4.32 5.28
C ASP A 118 -4.01 -5.38 5.76
N ILE A 119 -3.23 -5.95 4.83
CA ILE A 119 -2.21 -6.95 5.15
C ILE A 119 -1.13 -6.32 6.04
N ILE A 120 -0.64 -5.14 5.68
CA ILE A 120 0.37 -4.41 6.45
C ILE A 120 -0.17 -4.04 7.82
N GLY A 121 -1.39 -3.48 7.90
CA GLY A 121 -2.04 -3.09 9.16
C GLY A 121 -2.23 -4.28 10.11
N ALA A 122 -2.76 -5.40 9.61
CA ALA A 122 -2.98 -6.61 10.38
C ALA A 122 -1.66 -7.21 10.90
N LEU A 123 -0.62 -7.30 10.05
CA LEU A 123 0.68 -7.84 10.48
C LEU A 123 1.37 -6.93 11.49
N VAL A 124 1.30 -5.61 11.33
CA VAL A 124 1.83 -4.66 12.31
C VAL A 124 1.10 -4.81 13.65
N LYS A 125 -0.22 -4.98 13.64
CA LYS A 125 -1.02 -5.21 14.85
C LYS A 125 -0.63 -6.52 15.56
N LYS A 126 -0.49 -7.62 14.80
CA LYS A 126 -0.12 -8.96 15.34
C LYS A 126 1.29 -8.98 15.93
N TYR A 127 2.24 -8.27 15.30
CA TYR A 127 3.67 -8.33 15.63
C TYR A 127 4.22 -7.01 16.17
N HIS A 128 3.39 -6.22 16.85
CA HIS A 128 3.70 -4.86 17.36
C HIS A 128 4.91 -4.78 18.29
N ASP A 129 5.30 -5.88 18.92
CA ASP A 129 6.47 -6.01 19.80
C ASP A 129 7.79 -6.21 19.03
N GLN A 130 7.71 -6.55 17.74
CA GLN A 130 8.87 -6.77 16.88
C GLN A 130 9.27 -5.50 16.11
N LYS A 131 10.54 -5.46 15.69
CA LYS A 131 10.97 -4.42 14.73
C LYS A 131 10.35 -4.66 13.37
N ILE A 132 9.60 -3.69 12.87
CA ILE A 132 8.94 -3.72 11.56
C ILE A 132 9.37 -2.52 10.73
N LEU A 133 9.72 -2.77 9.48
CA LEU A 133 9.95 -1.75 8.47
C LEU A 133 8.89 -1.87 7.38
N ILE A 134 8.06 -0.86 7.23
CA ILE A 134 7.10 -0.74 6.11
C ILE A 134 7.84 -0.08 4.95
N LEU A 135 7.93 -0.78 3.80
CA LEU A 135 8.47 -0.23 2.56
C LEU A 135 7.32 0.31 1.70
N SER A 136 6.96 1.55 1.94
CA SER A 136 5.94 2.29 1.19
C SER A 136 6.13 3.79 1.42
N GLY A 137 5.82 4.60 0.41
CA GLY A 137 5.73 6.06 0.55
C GLY A 137 4.34 6.54 0.93
N ASP A 138 3.37 5.63 1.06
CA ASP A 138 2.01 5.98 1.42
C ASP A 138 1.94 6.54 2.84
N LYS A 139 1.31 7.71 2.98
CA LYS A 139 1.22 8.38 4.27
C LYS A 139 0.22 7.74 5.21
N ASP A 140 -0.66 6.89 4.71
CA ASP A 140 -1.66 6.21 5.52
C ASP A 140 -1.02 5.29 6.56
N PHE A 141 0.20 4.79 6.29
CA PHE A 141 0.96 4.00 7.24
C PHE A 141 1.57 4.80 8.40
N ILE A 142 1.54 6.13 8.39
CA ILE A 142 1.98 6.96 9.53
C ILE A 142 1.18 6.61 10.78
N GLN A 143 -0.09 6.24 10.64
CA GLN A 143 -0.94 5.80 11.75
C GLN A 143 -0.40 4.56 12.49
N LEU A 144 0.45 3.77 11.84
CA LEU A 144 1.06 2.53 12.39
C LEU A 144 2.41 2.76 13.07
N HIS A 145 2.97 3.97 13.01
CA HIS A 145 4.31 4.23 13.52
C HIS A 145 4.36 4.10 15.05
N THR A 146 5.40 3.41 15.52
CA THR A 146 5.75 3.26 16.93
C THR A 146 7.27 3.30 17.10
N ASN A 147 7.77 3.04 18.30
CA ASN A 147 9.21 2.86 18.51
C ASN A 147 9.77 1.69 17.70
N ASN A 148 8.97 0.63 17.50
CA ASN A 148 9.35 -0.60 16.81
C ASN A 148 8.96 -0.59 15.31
N VAL A 149 7.99 0.22 14.92
CA VAL A 149 7.46 0.27 13.54
C VAL A 149 7.91 1.55 12.86
N LYS A 150 8.71 1.40 11.81
CA LYS A 150 9.20 2.51 10.99
C LYS A 150 8.75 2.34 9.55
N GLN A 151 8.71 3.44 8.82
CA GLN A 151 8.36 3.46 7.41
C GLN A 151 9.49 4.08 6.59
N TYR A 152 9.80 3.46 5.46
CA TYR A 152 10.78 3.95 4.50
C TYR A 152 10.15 4.10 3.12
N ASN A 153 10.27 5.30 2.55
CA ASN A 153 9.82 5.58 1.19
C ASN A 153 10.91 5.14 0.19
N PRO A 154 10.68 4.09 -0.60
CA PRO A 154 11.68 3.54 -1.51
C PRO A 154 11.98 4.48 -2.71
N VAL A 155 11.02 5.33 -3.09
CA VAL A 155 11.18 6.29 -4.19
C VAL A 155 12.04 7.48 -3.76
N LEU A 156 11.73 8.05 -2.59
CA LEU A 156 12.45 9.21 -2.04
C LEU A 156 13.71 8.83 -1.26
N ASN A 157 13.96 7.54 -1.07
CA ASN A 157 15.09 7.00 -0.30
C ASN A 157 15.25 7.58 1.10
N LYS A 158 14.12 7.79 1.82
CA LYS A 158 14.09 8.37 3.17
C LYS A 158 13.04 7.76 4.07
N PHE A 159 13.28 7.84 5.38
CA PHE A 159 12.26 7.52 6.37
C PHE A 159 11.12 8.54 6.36
N VAL A 160 9.89 8.05 6.58
CA VAL A 160 8.65 8.84 6.62
C VAL A 160 8.28 9.14 8.07
N GLY A 161 7.55 10.23 8.31
CA GLY A 161 6.88 10.50 9.61
C GLY A 161 7.78 11.06 10.70
N LYS A 162 8.87 11.74 10.36
CA LYS A 162 9.68 12.43 11.36
C LYS A 162 8.89 13.61 11.98
N GLY A 163 8.47 13.43 13.24
CA GLY A 163 7.81 14.47 14.03
C GLY A 163 6.28 14.46 13.99
N GLU A 164 5.65 13.57 13.24
CA GLU A 164 4.21 13.40 13.24
C GLU A 164 3.78 12.45 14.36
N THR A 165 2.73 12.85 15.11
CA THR A 165 2.12 11.99 16.15
C THR A 165 1.05 11.12 15.50
N PRO A 166 1.19 9.78 15.47
CA PRO A 166 0.26 8.89 14.75
C PRO A 166 -1.20 9.06 15.13
N SER A 167 -1.49 9.23 16.44
CA SER A 167 -2.85 9.45 16.95
C SER A 167 -3.48 10.78 16.52
N ILE A 168 -2.68 11.82 16.34
CA ILE A 168 -3.14 13.11 15.80
C ILE A 168 -3.33 12.97 14.29
N TYR A 169 -2.36 12.37 13.60
CA TYR A 169 -2.41 12.14 12.17
C TYR A 169 -3.69 11.43 11.74
N ILE A 170 -4.01 10.28 12.36
CA ILE A 170 -5.20 9.51 11.98
C ILE A 170 -6.50 10.29 12.23
N LYS A 171 -6.62 11.00 13.35
CA LYS A 171 -7.79 11.86 13.63
C LYS A 171 -7.98 12.91 12.55
N GLU A 172 -6.90 13.64 12.21
CA GLU A 172 -6.95 14.65 11.14
C GLU A 172 -7.30 14.03 9.79
N HIS A 173 -6.75 12.85 9.47
CA HIS A 173 -6.99 12.18 8.20
C HIS A 173 -8.46 11.75 8.06
N ILE A 174 -9.04 11.17 9.11
CA ILE A 174 -10.46 10.84 9.15
C ILE A 174 -11.34 12.06 8.91
N LEU A 175 -11.03 13.20 9.57
CA LEU A 175 -11.77 14.44 9.42
C LEU A 175 -11.68 15.01 8.00
N LYS A 176 -10.50 14.98 7.41
CA LYS A 176 -10.21 15.52 6.06
C LYS A 176 -10.72 14.62 4.94
N GLY A 177 -10.90 13.32 5.22
CA GLY A 177 -11.12 12.31 4.18
C GLY A 177 -9.88 12.13 3.30
N ASP A 178 -10.01 11.30 2.27
CA ASP A 178 -8.98 11.08 1.27
C ASP A 178 -9.53 11.26 -0.15
N ARG A 179 -9.09 12.34 -0.79
CA ARG A 179 -9.53 12.65 -2.16
C ARG A 179 -9.03 11.63 -3.18
N SER A 180 -7.86 11.02 -2.95
CA SER A 180 -7.27 10.03 -3.86
C SER A 180 -8.07 8.73 -3.87
N ASP A 181 -8.69 8.42 -2.75
CA ASP A 181 -9.56 7.26 -2.54
C ASP A 181 -11.06 7.60 -2.70
N GLY A 182 -11.37 8.86 -3.00
CA GLY A 182 -12.72 9.31 -3.21
C GLY A 182 -13.51 9.44 -1.90
N ILE A 183 -12.85 9.54 -0.75
CA ILE A 183 -13.46 9.68 0.57
C ILE A 183 -13.59 11.16 0.89
N PRO A 184 -14.81 11.71 0.96
CA PRO A 184 -15.03 13.12 1.29
C PRO A 184 -14.68 13.45 2.74
N ASN A 185 -14.42 14.73 3.03
CA ASN A 185 -14.30 15.20 4.40
C ASN A 185 -15.65 15.06 5.15
N VAL A 186 -15.59 15.12 6.46
CA VAL A 186 -16.75 14.88 7.34
C VAL A 186 -17.92 15.87 7.15
N LEU A 187 -17.70 17.01 6.47
CA LEU A 187 -18.74 18.01 6.19
C LEU A 187 -19.43 17.79 4.85
N SER A 188 -18.97 16.85 4.03
CA SER A 188 -19.35 16.73 2.63
C SER A 188 -20.13 15.45 2.34
N ASP A 189 -21.04 15.54 1.39
CA ASP A 189 -21.89 14.44 0.94
C ASP A 189 -21.06 13.29 0.32
N ASP A 190 -21.58 12.09 0.36
CA ASP A 190 -20.94 10.84 -0.10
C ASP A 190 -20.60 10.84 -1.59
N ASP A 191 -21.36 11.57 -2.41
CA ASP A 191 -21.28 11.61 -3.87
C ASP A 191 -20.49 12.80 -4.43
N VAL A 192 -19.98 13.68 -3.56
CA VAL A 192 -19.36 14.96 -3.96
C VAL A 192 -18.26 14.82 -5.03
N PHE A 193 -17.48 13.76 -4.99
CA PHE A 193 -16.42 13.53 -5.98
C PHE A 193 -16.93 12.85 -7.25
N VAL A 194 -17.94 12.01 -7.15
CA VAL A 194 -18.56 11.34 -8.31
C VAL A 194 -19.30 12.36 -9.16
N GLU A 195 -20.04 13.27 -8.52
CA GLU A 195 -20.76 14.38 -9.15
C GLU A 195 -19.84 15.54 -9.59
N GLY A 196 -18.54 15.47 -9.26
CA GLY A 196 -17.57 16.51 -9.60
C GLY A 196 -17.78 17.83 -8.85
N ARG A 197 -18.51 17.79 -7.72
CA ARG A 197 -18.77 18.96 -6.87
C ARG A 197 -17.56 19.29 -6.00
N ARG A 198 -17.54 20.51 -5.45
CA ARG A 198 -16.54 20.91 -4.46
C ARG A 198 -16.98 20.47 -3.07
N GLN A 199 -16.07 19.95 -2.27
CA GLN A 199 -16.30 19.68 -0.86
C GLN A 199 -16.67 20.94 -0.09
N ARG A 200 -17.49 20.79 0.96
CA ARG A 200 -17.68 21.86 1.97
C ARG A 200 -16.32 22.19 2.61
N PRO A 201 -16.00 23.48 2.79
CA PRO A 201 -14.70 23.87 3.34
C PRO A 201 -14.56 23.41 4.80
N LEU A 202 -13.51 22.64 5.07
CA LEU A 202 -13.11 22.23 6.41
C LEU A 202 -11.89 23.04 6.81
N THR A 203 -12.05 24.00 7.72
CA THR A 203 -10.99 24.91 8.12
C THR A 203 -10.00 24.26 9.08
N LYS A 204 -8.73 24.68 9.01
CA LYS A 204 -7.69 24.20 9.91
C LYS A 204 -8.06 24.40 11.39
N LYS A 205 -8.64 25.56 11.73
CA LYS A 205 -9.10 25.87 13.10
C LYS A 205 -10.15 24.87 13.59
N LYS A 206 -11.10 24.45 12.72
CA LYS A 206 -12.13 23.46 13.08
C LYS A 206 -11.50 22.07 13.29
N ILE A 207 -10.53 21.69 12.47
CA ILE A 207 -9.79 20.41 12.63
C ILE A 207 -9.04 20.43 13.96
N GLU A 208 -8.27 21.47 14.23
CA GLU A 208 -7.48 21.63 15.47
C GLU A 208 -8.39 21.59 16.72
N SER A 209 -9.56 22.23 16.67
CA SER A 209 -10.55 22.16 17.76
C SER A 209 -10.96 20.70 17.99
N TRP A 210 -11.44 20.00 16.97
CA TRP A 210 -11.92 18.64 17.10
C TRP A 210 -10.83 17.64 17.50
N VAL A 211 -9.61 17.77 16.99
CA VAL A 211 -8.50 16.87 17.34
C VAL A 211 -8.12 16.99 18.80
N ASN A 212 -8.22 18.21 19.39
CA ASN A 212 -7.86 18.48 20.78
C ASN A 212 -9.02 18.22 21.76
N GLU A 213 -10.24 18.03 21.30
CA GLU A 213 -11.38 17.71 22.15
C GLU A 213 -11.32 16.24 22.63
N ILE A 214 -11.68 16.02 23.90
CA ILE A 214 -11.81 14.66 24.45
C ILE A 214 -13.00 13.94 23.79
N VAL A 215 -14.10 14.69 23.56
CA VAL A 215 -15.29 14.20 22.86
C VAL A 215 -15.62 15.22 21.77
N MET A 216 -15.53 14.79 20.51
CA MET A 216 -15.88 15.64 19.37
C MET A 216 -17.38 15.88 19.35
N THR A 217 -17.80 17.14 19.22
CA THR A 217 -19.22 17.51 19.10
C THR A 217 -19.61 17.57 17.63
N PHE A 218 -20.27 16.54 17.15
CA PHE A 218 -20.77 16.41 15.78
C PHE A 218 -22.29 16.55 15.71
N THR A 219 -22.79 17.04 14.58
CA THR A 219 -24.18 16.79 14.18
C THR A 219 -24.34 15.31 13.79
N GLU A 220 -25.57 14.81 13.65
CA GLU A 220 -25.82 13.43 13.23
C GLU A 220 -25.19 13.12 11.86
N GLU A 221 -25.25 14.07 10.91
CA GLU A 221 -24.65 13.94 9.60
C GLU A 221 -23.10 13.90 9.67
N GLU A 222 -22.51 14.82 10.44
CA GLU A 222 -21.06 14.85 10.65
C GLU A 222 -20.57 13.57 11.33
N GLN A 223 -21.32 13.03 12.31
CA GLN A 223 -21.00 11.77 12.97
C GLN A 223 -21.04 10.60 11.99
N LYS A 224 -22.10 10.48 11.19
CA LYS A 224 -22.21 9.46 10.14
C LYS A 224 -21.02 9.51 9.18
N ASN A 225 -20.65 10.71 8.72
CA ASN A 225 -19.53 10.90 7.81
C ASN A 225 -18.17 10.57 8.48
N TYR A 226 -18.03 10.90 9.76
CA TYR A 226 -16.85 10.54 10.54
C TYR A 226 -16.72 9.02 10.67
N ASP A 227 -17.78 8.32 11.01
CA ASP A 227 -17.80 6.86 11.17
C ASP A 227 -17.49 6.15 9.86
N ARG A 228 -18.07 6.64 8.73
CA ARG A 228 -17.72 6.18 7.37
C ARG A 228 -16.22 6.35 7.10
N ASN A 229 -15.69 7.56 7.30
CA ASN A 229 -14.28 7.84 7.04
C ASN A 229 -13.37 7.01 7.94
N ARG A 230 -13.70 6.87 9.21
CA ARG A 230 -12.97 6.04 10.15
C ARG A 230 -12.91 4.60 9.68
N GLN A 231 -14.04 4.03 9.29
CA GLN A 231 -14.10 2.65 8.81
C GLN A 231 -13.25 2.43 7.56
N LEU A 232 -13.09 3.44 6.68
CA LEU A 232 -12.34 3.33 5.43
C LEU A 232 -10.84 3.61 5.59
N ILE A 233 -10.47 4.51 6.51
CA ILE A 233 -9.10 5.06 6.62
C ILE A 233 -8.33 4.46 7.80
N ASP A 234 -9.01 4.19 8.92
CA ASP A 234 -8.37 3.68 10.13
C ASP A 234 -8.09 2.17 9.99
N LEU A 235 -6.83 1.80 9.89
CA LEU A 235 -6.39 0.40 9.77
C LEU A 235 -6.67 -0.44 11.03
N SER A 236 -7.14 0.16 12.12
CA SER A 236 -7.69 -0.59 13.25
C SER A 236 -9.10 -1.11 13.00
N CYS A 237 -9.78 -0.63 11.95
CA CYS A 237 -11.14 -1.01 11.56
C CYS A 237 -11.20 -2.13 10.50
N ILE A 238 -10.10 -2.81 10.23
CA ILE A 238 -10.08 -3.99 9.35
C ILE A 238 -11.06 -5.04 9.91
N PRO A 239 -11.97 -5.62 9.09
CA PRO A 239 -12.89 -6.64 9.56
C PRO A 239 -12.18 -7.82 10.24
N PRO A 240 -12.63 -8.29 11.42
CA PRO A 240 -11.95 -9.36 12.16
C PRO A 240 -11.80 -10.65 11.37
N GLU A 241 -12.77 -11.01 10.53
CA GLU A 241 -12.71 -12.17 9.65
C GLU A 241 -11.64 -12.02 8.56
N LEU A 242 -11.35 -10.79 8.12
CA LEU A 242 -10.29 -10.52 7.16
C LEU A 242 -8.91 -10.55 7.85
N GLU A 243 -8.80 -9.98 9.05
CA GLU A 243 -7.58 -10.11 9.87
C GLU A 243 -7.23 -11.58 10.11
N ALA A 244 -8.22 -12.41 10.47
CA ALA A 244 -7.99 -13.85 10.69
C ALA A 244 -7.49 -14.55 9.41
N LYS A 245 -8.05 -14.23 8.23
CA LYS A 245 -7.56 -14.76 6.95
C LYS A 245 -6.13 -14.33 6.66
N ILE A 246 -5.78 -13.07 6.92
CA ILE A 246 -4.41 -12.56 6.74
C ILE A 246 -3.43 -13.32 7.64
N TYR A 247 -3.79 -13.55 8.90
CA TYR A 247 -2.94 -14.29 9.83
C TYR A 247 -2.73 -15.73 9.41
N ASN A 248 -3.79 -16.42 9.01
CA ASN A 248 -3.71 -17.79 8.55
C ASN A 248 -2.84 -17.91 7.29
N GLU A 249 -3.07 -17.04 6.29
CA GLU A 249 -2.25 -17.03 5.07
C GLU A 249 -0.77 -16.75 5.39
N PHE A 250 -0.49 -15.79 6.28
CA PHE A 250 0.88 -15.49 6.70
C PHE A 250 1.57 -16.69 7.32
N ASP A 251 0.85 -17.48 8.13
CA ASP A 251 1.39 -18.66 8.80
C ASP A 251 1.55 -19.86 7.84
N GLU A 252 0.65 -20.01 6.86
CA GLU A 252 0.58 -21.16 5.95
C GLU A 252 1.33 -20.96 4.62
N VAL A 253 1.53 -19.72 4.16
CA VAL A 253 2.15 -19.43 2.87
C VAL A 253 3.55 -20.03 2.77
N LYS A 254 3.75 -20.87 1.75
CA LYS A 254 5.03 -21.52 1.49
C LYS A 254 5.94 -20.59 0.72
N VAL A 255 7.14 -20.41 1.24
CA VAL A 255 8.20 -19.68 0.55
C VAL A 255 8.87 -20.57 -0.48
N ALA A 256 9.12 -20.05 -1.67
CA ALA A 256 9.86 -20.78 -2.69
C ALA A 256 11.28 -21.12 -2.20
N HIS A 257 11.72 -22.35 -2.47
CA HIS A 257 13.08 -22.75 -2.12
C HIS A 257 14.10 -21.95 -2.93
N ARG A 258 15.18 -21.49 -2.29
CA ARG A 258 16.21 -20.65 -2.93
C ARG A 258 16.81 -21.23 -4.21
N SER A 259 16.83 -22.56 -4.37
CA SER A 259 17.30 -23.20 -5.61
C SER A 259 16.49 -22.83 -6.85
N LYS A 260 15.23 -22.38 -6.69
CA LYS A 260 14.40 -21.96 -7.82
C LYS A 260 14.85 -20.60 -8.41
N ILE A 261 15.50 -19.75 -7.62
CA ILE A 261 15.89 -18.40 -8.03
C ILE A 261 16.85 -18.44 -9.22
N LEU A 262 17.86 -19.31 -9.17
CA LEU A 262 18.87 -19.39 -10.22
C LEU A 262 18.24 -19.80 -11.56
N ASN A 263 17.42 -20.84 -11.55
CA ASN A 263 16.73 -21.29 -12.77
C ASN A 263 15.80 -20.20 -13.33
N TYR A 264 15.07 -19.51 -12.45
CA TYR A 264 14.21 -18.38 -12.84
C TYR A 264 15.04 -17.25 -13.48
N PHE A 265 16.16 -16.85 -12.88
CA PHE A 265 17.04 -15.80 -13.44
C PHE A 265 17.65 -16.20 -14.78
N ILE A 266 18.02 -17.47 -14.96
CA ILE A 266 18.50 -17.98 -16.24
C ILE A 266 17.38 -17.93 -17.30
N THR A 267 16.19 -18.41 -16.97
CA THR A 267 15.03 -18.43 -17.88
C THR A 267 14.62 -17.01 -18.30
N GLN A 268 14.60 -16.07 -17.35
CA GLN A 268 14.27 -14.67 -17.60
C GLN A 268 15.47 -13.81 -18.07
N ARG A 269 16.63 -14.44 -18.33
CA ARG A 269 17.86 -13.79 -18.82
C ARG A 269 18.36 -12.64 -17.93
N LEU A 270 18.14 -12.73 -16.64
CA LEU A 270 18.50 -11.72 -15.63
C LEU A 270 19.97 -11.84 -15.17
N LYS A 271 20.91 -11.78 -16.12
CA LYS A 271 22.35 -12.05 -15.89
C LYS A 271 22.95 -11.25 -14.73
N THR A 272 22.65 -9.95 -14.65
CA THR A 272 23.17 -9.07 -13.61
C THR A 272 22.64 -9.42 -12.21
N LEU A 273 21.48 -10.04 -12.09
CA LEU A 273 20.91 -10.50 -10.82
C LEU A 273 21.49 -11.86 -10.39
N ILE A 274 21.99 -12.67 -11.33
CA ILE A 274 22.68 -13.92 -11.00
C ILE A 274 23.94 -13.64 -10.19
N GLU A 275 24.70 -12.59 -10.53
CA GLU A 275 25.94 -12.21 -9.84
C GLU A 275 25.72 -11.80 -8.38
N VAL A 276 24.51 -11.43 -8.02
CA VAL A 276 24.11 -10.93 -6.69
C VAL A 276 22.97 -11.75 -6.07
N ILE A 277 22.82 -12.99 -6.48
CA ILE A 277 21.71 -13.89 -6.08
C ILE A 277 21.62 -14.08 -4.55
N ASP A 278 22.72 -14.00 -3.83
CA ASP A 278 22.77 -14.14 -2.37
C ASP A 278 22.17 -12.94 -1.62
N GLU A 279 21.88 -11.86 -2.32
CA GLU A 279 21.30 -10.65 -1.73
C GLU A 279 19.75 -10.69 -1.69
N PHE A 280 19.14 -11.74 -2.25
CA PHE A 280 17.70 -11.98 -2.22
C PHE A 280 17.24 -12.75 -0.99
#